data_c58d1536b303c56b0b248e4f7fd1ea50
#
_entry.id   c58d1536b303c56b0b248e4f7fd1ea50
#
_cell.length_a   1.000
_cell.length_b   1.000
_cell.length_c   1.000
_cell.angle_alpha   90.00
_cell.angle_beta   90.00
_cell.angle_gamma   90.00
#
_symmetry.space_group_name_H-M   'P 1'
#
loop_
_entity.id
_entity.type
_entity.pdbx_description
1 polymer ?
#
loop_
_entity_poly.entity_id
_entity_poly.type
_entity_poly.pdbx_seq_one_letter_code
_entity_poly.pdbx_strand_id
1 'polypeptide(L)'
;MDCVENFFAKQGVLKWDFFYFCDMELSRILVRAARCEDAAMIARAVAMAIGDEVALREYCGEEYLAVLEEVAAREATQYSWRYALVAEVDGVVAGAIVGYDGALLHPLREATFAVLRERIGRVPKIDDETEAGECYLDSVGVLPEYRGRGVGGRLIEAFCQRAFAEGHERVGLIVDYDNPQAERLYSSLGFRRVGERLFFGHRMWHLQRARA
;
A
#
# COMPACT_ATOMS: atom_id res chain seq x y z
N MET A 1 -20.50 -47.92 2.68
CA MET A 1 -19.09 -48.27 2.45
C MET A 1 -19.06 -48.94 1.10
N ASP A 2 -18.47 -48.42 0.01
CA ASP A 2 -18.19 -49.09 -1.25
C ASP A 2 -18.65 -48.45 -2.58
N CYS A 3 -18.86 -47.14 -2.60
CA CYS A 3 -19.07 -46.50 -3.90
C CYS A 3 -17.90 -45.58 -4.33
N VAL A 4 -16.98 -45.25 -3.44
CA VAL A 4 -15.86 -44.32 -3.68
C VAL A 4 -14.58 -45.08 -4.06
N GLU A 5 -14.37 -46.29 -3.53
CA GLU A 5 -13.15 -47.08 -3.82
C GLU A 5 -13.05 -47.63 -5.24
N ASN A 6 -14.18 -47.78 -5.95
CA ASN A 6 -14.16 -48.31 -7.33
C ASN A 6 -13.94 -47.26 -8.43
N PHE A 7 -13.99 -45.98 -8.09
CA PHE A 7 -13.76 -44.90 -9.08
C PHE A 7 -12.29 -44.62 -9.31
N PHE A 8 -11.48 -44.77 -8.26
CA PHE A 8 -10.05 -44.41 -8.30
C PHE A 8 -9.11 -45.50 -8.82
N ALA A 9 -9.55 -46.77 -8.77
CA ALA A 9 -8.76 -47.90 -9.27
C ALA A 9 -8.59 -47.93 -10.82
N LYS A 10 -9.35 -47.13 -11.57
CA LYS A 10 -9.30 -47.11 -13.04
C LYS A 10 -8.44 -46.03 -13.67
N GLN A 11 -7.87 -45.08 -12.90
CA GLN A 11 -7.12 -43.95 -13.45
C GLN A 11 -5.64 -43.87 -13.02
N GLY A 12 -5.09 -44.86 -12.34
CA GLY A 12 -3.62 -44.95 -12.08
C GLY A 12 -3.03 -43.82 -11.20
N VAL A 13 -3.85 -43.10 -10.44
CA VAL A 13 -3.41 -42.04 -9.54
C VAL A 13 -3.15 -42.65 -8.17
N LEU A 14 -1.90 -42.67 -7.73
CA LEU A 14 -1.51 -43.20 -6.43
C LEU A 14 -2.12 -42.34 -5.30
N LYS A 15 -2.64 -43.03 -4.28
CA LYS A 15 -3.33 -42.48 -3.09
C LYS A 15 -2.53 -41.40 -2.30
N TRP A 16 -1.25 -41.21 -2.65
CA TRP A 16 -0.32 -40.26 -2.00
C TRP A 16 -0.36 -38.87 -2.62
N ASP A 17 -0.77 -38.73 -3.90
CA ASP A 17 -0.81 -37.42 -4.58
C ASP A 17 -2.02 -36.56 -4.16
N PHE A 18 -3.06 -37.18 -3.59
CA PHE A 18 -4.27 -36.46 -3.16
C PHE A 18 -4.13 -35.80 -1.78
N PHE A 19 -3.24 -36.31 -0.93
CA PHE A 19 -2.95 -35.69 0.38
C PHE A 19 -2.03 -34.47 0.32
N TYR A 20 -1.21 -34.35 -0.73
CA TYR A 20 -0.33 -33.20 -0.92
C TYR A 20 -1.06 -31.98 -1.49
N PHE A 21 -2.24 -32.13 -2.07
CA PHE A 21 -3.02 -31.02 -2.65
C PHE A 21 -4.05 -30.40 -1.70
N CYS A 22 -4.27 -30.99 -0.52
CA CYS A 22 -5.31 -30.55 0.42
C CYS A 22 -4.80 -29.68 1.56
N ASP A 23 -3.47 -29.44 1.67
CA ASP A 23 -2.84 -28.65 2.72
C ASP A 23 -2.13 -27.39 2.22
N MET A 24 -2.55 -26.85 1.09
CA MET A 24 -2.34 -25.43 0.84
C MET A 24 -3.42 -24.68 1.63
N GLU A 25 -3.21 -24.49 2.92
CA GLU A 25 -3.88 -23.42 3.67
C GLU A 25 -3.66 -22.13 2.88
N LEU A 26 -4.73 -21.67 2.20
CA LEU A 26 -4.75 -20.33 1.63
C LEU A 26 -4.55 -19.37 2.80
N SER A 27 -3.34 -18.85 2.95
CA SER A 27 -3.01 -17.88 3.99
C SER A 27 -4.12 -16.81 4.04
N ARG A 28 -4.76 -16.68 5.20
CA ARG A 28 -5.92 -15.79 5.35
C ARG A 28 -5.44 -14.36 5.40
N ILE A 29 -5.61 -13.63 4.31
CA ILE A 29 -5.33 -12.20 4.24
C ILE A 29 -6.56 -11.45 4.74
N LEU A 30 -6.42 -10.75 5.86
CA LEU A 30 -7.43 -9.85 6.43
C LEU A 30 -6.93 -8.41 6.27
N VAL A 31 -7.76 -7.53 5.66
CA VAL A 31 -7.49 -6.09 5.62
C VAL A 31 -8.41 -5.38 6.61
N ARG A 32 -7.83 -4.51 7.43
CA ARG A 32 -8.56 -3.70 8.41
C ARG A 32 -8.06 -2.26 8.46
N ALA A 33 -8.86 -1.37 9.05
CA ALA A 33 -8.37 -0.04 9.40
C ALA A 33 -7.14 -0.14 10.31
N ALA A 34 -6.16 0.72 10.07
CA ALA A 34 -4.99 0.80 10.94
C ALA A 34 -5.36 1.43 12.28
N ARG A 35 -4.52 1.19 13.27
CA ARG A 35 -4.55 1.76 14.62
C ARG A 35 -3.22 2.46 14.88
N CYS A 36 -3.13 3.24 15.95
CA CYS A 36 -1.89 3.91 16.33
C CYS A 36 -0.72 2.92 16.52
N GLU A 37 -1.01 1.71 17.01
CA GLU A 37 -0.01 0.65 17.20
C GLU A 37 0.57 0.12 15.88
N ASP A 38 -0.09 0.37 14.75
CA ASP A 38 0.41 -0.03 13.42
C ASP A 38 1.38 1.01 12.81
N ALA A 39 1.68 2.11 13.50
CA ALA A 39 2.53 3.19 13.00
C ALA A 39 3.88 2.72 12.48
N ALA A 40 4.52 1.77 13.15
CA ALA A 40 5.79 1.17 12.70
C ALA A 40 5.64 0.44 11.34
N MET A 41 4.52 -0.23 11.09
CA MET A 41 4.27 -0.88 9.80
C MET A 41 3.97 0.15 8.72
N ILE A 42 3.23 1.21 9.03
CA ILE A 42 2.96 2.31 8.10
C ILE A 42 4.28 2.98 7.70
N ALA A 43 5.16 3.29 8.66
CA ALA A 43 6.49 3.84 8.39
C ALA A 43 7.31 2.98 7.43
N ARG A 44 7.30 1.65 7.63
CA ARG A 44 7.96 0.70 6.73
C ARG A 44 7.31 0.69 5.34
N ALA A 45 5.98 0.78 5.25
CA ALA A 45 5.28 0.82 3.98
C ALA A 45 5.64 2.08 3.18
N VAL A 46 5.69 3.25 3.82
CA VAL A 46 6.13 4.51 3.22
C VAL A 46 7.58 4.41 2.75
N ALA A 47 8.48 3.91 3.62
CA ALA A 47 9.89 3.73 3.24
C ALA A 47 10.06 2.77 2.04
N MET A 48 9.28 1.68 1.99
CA MET A 48 9.29 0.75 0.85
C MET A 48 8.71 1.37 -0.42
N ALA A 49 7.74 2.28 -0.32
CA ALA A 49 7.16 2.98 -1.47
C ALA A 49 8.13 4.00 -2.06
N ILE A 50 8.86 4.74 -1.22
CA ILE A 50 9.94 5.65 -1.66
C ILE A 50 11.07 4.84 -2.30
N GLY A 51 11.47 3.71 -1.70
CA GLY A 51 12.37 2.72 -2.29
C GLY A 51 13.83 3.12 -2.43
N ASP A 52 14.19 4.38 -2.20
CA ASP A 52 15.55 4.91 -2.27
C ASP A 52 16.01 5.41 -0.90
N GLU A 53 17.08 4.83 -0.38
CA GLU A 53 17.58 5.16 0.96
C GLU A 53 18.20 6.57 1.02
N VAL A 54 18.77 7.06 -0.07
CA VAL A 54 19.32 8.43 -0.15
C VAL A 54 18.17 9.42 -0.07
N ALA A 55 17.11 9.22 -0.87
CA ALA A 55 15.90 10.04 -0.83
C ALA A 55 15.24 10.01 0.57
N LEU A 56 15.17 8.85 1.23
CA LEU A 56 14.65 8.72 2.60
C LEU A 56 15.46 9.54 3.61
N ARG A 57 16.80 9.49 3.54
CA ARG A 57 17.68 10.27 4.41
C ARG A 57 17.60 11.78 4.12
N GLU A 58 17.46 12.15 2.86
CA GLU A 58 17.22 13.54 2.47
C GLU A 58 15.87 14.05 2.98
N TYR A 59 14.83 13.22 2.92
CA TYR A 59 13.48 13.55 3.35
C TYR A 59 13.33 13.59 4.87
N CYS A 60 13.73 12.54 5.57
CA CYS A 60 13.47 12.32 7.00
C CYS A 60 14.73 12.26 7.90
N GLY A 61 15.94 12.41 7.33
CA GLY A 61 17.20 12.28 8.08
C GLY A 61 17.65 10.82 8.27
N GLU A 62 18.75 10.65 9.02
CA GLU A 62 19.37 9.33 9.22
C GLU A 62 18.43 8.32 9.89
N GLU A 63 17.61 8.78 10.84
CA GLU A 63 16.65 7.94 11.58
C GLU A 63 15.27 7.92 10.90
N TYR A 64 15.22 7.91 9.56
CA TYR A 64 13.99 8.07 8.78
C TYR A 64 12.85 7.15 9.21
N LEU A 65 13.12 5.88 9.60
CA LEU A 65 12.07 4.98 10.07
C LEU A 65 11.43 5.46 11.37
N ALA A 66 12.23 5.94 12.34
CA ALA A 66 11.70 6.46 13.60
C ALA A 66 10.93 7.77 13.39
N VAL A 67 11.38 8.62 12.46
CA VAL A 67 10.68 9.87 12.09
C VAL A 67 9.36 9.56 11.38
N LEU A 68 9.35 8.64 10.42
CA LEU A 68 8.13 8.20 9.72
C LEU A 68 7.14 7.52 10.67
N GLU A 69 7.62 6.75 11.66
CA GLU A 69 6.77 6.14 12.68
C GLU A 69 6.10 7.20 13.55
N GLU A 70 6.84 8.24 13.96
CA GLU A 70 6.25 9.37 14.69
C GLU A 70 5.21 10.11 13.84
N VAL A 71 5.49 10.36 12.56
CA VAL A 71 4.53 10.95 11.63
C VAL A 71 3.28 10.06 11.52
N ALA A 72 3.44 8.75 11.38
CA ALA A 72 2.33 7.82 11.26
C ALA A 72 1.48 7.71 12.54
N ALA A 73 2.08 7.90 13.71
CA ALA A 73 1.37 7.91 15.00
C ALA A 73 0.51 9.16 15.23
N ARG A 74 0.77 10.27 14.52
CA ARG A 74 -0.04 11.51 14.59
C ARG A 74 -1.35 11.37 13.83
N GLU A 75 -2.41 12.07 14.27
CA GLU A 75 -3.75 11.91 13.69
C GLU A 75 -3.99 12.68 12.38
N ALA A 76 -3.22 13.71 12.10
CA ALA A 76 -3.49 14.66 11.01
C ALA A 76 -2.25 14.93 10.12
N THR A 77 -1.43 13.91 9.88
CA THR A 77 -0.28 13.94 8.95
C THR A 77 -0.60 13.17 7.67
N GLN A 78 0.21 13.33 6.61
CA GLN A 78 0.04 12.59 5.36
C GLN A 78 0.04 11.06 5.57
N TYR A 79 0.89 10.56 6.48
CA TYR A 79 1.04 9.12 6.74
C TYR A 79 0.29 8.63 7.96
N SER A 80 -0.64 9.41 8.50
CA SER A 80 -1.39 9.06 9.71
C SER A 80 -2.06 7.69 9.62
N TRP A 81 -2.04 6.95 10.74
CA TRP A 81 -2.78 5.70 10.89
C TRP A 81 -4.29 5.86 10.60
N ARG A 82 -4.87 7.07 10.76
CA ARG A 82 -6.29 7.34 10.46
C ARG A 82 -6.61 7.20 8.98
N TYR A 83 -5.64 7.41 8.10
CA TYR A 83 -5.80 7.30 6.65
C TYR A 83 -5.30 5.97 6.10
N ALA A 84 -4.84 5.07 6.97
CA ALA A 84 -4.21 3.81 6.56
C ALA A 84 -5.12 2.59 6.73
N LEU A 85 -4.83 1.55 5.94
CA LEU A 85 -5.26 0.18 6.16
C LEU A 85 -4.03 -0.70 6.32
N VAL A 86 -4.17 -1.78 7.09
CA VAL A 86 -3.14 -2.82 7.22
C VAL A 86 -3.68 -4.16 6.78
N ALA A 87 -2.80 -4.99 6.25
CA ALA A 87 -3.10 -6.38 5.92
C ALA A 87 -2.44 -7.30 6.94
N GLU A 88 -3.22 -8.18 7.52
CA GLU A 88 -2.76 -9.29 8.35
C GLU A 88 -2.75 -10.58 7.54
N VAL A 89 -1.66 -11.33 7.65
CA VAL A 89 -1.52 -12.68 7.08
C VAL A 89 -1.30 -13.60 8.26
N ASP A 90 -2.25 -14.51 8.50
CA ASP A 90 -2.22 -15.47 9.62
C ASP A 90 -1.99 -14.79 10.99
N GLY A 91 -2.60 -13.60 11.18
CA GLY A 91 -2.52 -12.81 12.41
C GLY A 91 -1.28 -11.92 12.54
N VAL A 92 -0.40 -11.89 11.52
CA VAL A 92 0.78 -11.02 11.50
C VAL A 92 0.55 -9.85 10.56
N VAL A 93 0.78 -8.61 11.00
CA VAL A 93 0.70 -7.42 10.15
C VAL A 93 1.82 -7.46 9.11
N ALA A 94 1.45 -7.68 7.85
CA ALA A 94 2.35 -7.99 6.74
C ALA A 94 2.53 -6.85 5.74
N GLY A 95 1.67 -5.82 5.80
CA GLY A 95 1.72 -4.68 4.89
C GLY A 95 0.77 -3.58 5.30
N ALA A 96 0.97 -2.40 4.73
CA ALA A 96 0.10 -1.25 4.92
C ALA A 96 -0.07 -0.46 3.62
N ILE A 97 -1.16 0.28 3.56
CA ILE A 97 -1.47 1.26 2.53
C ILE A 97 -1.98 2.52 3.22
N VAL A 98 -1.55 3.67 2.76
CA VAL A 98 -1.99 4.97 3.25
C VAL A 98 -2.39 5.86 2.08
N GLY A 99 -3.43 6.67 2.28
CA GLY A 99 -3.88 7.64 1.30
C GLY A 99 -5.03 8.47 1.85
N TYR A 100 -5.28 9.61 1.26
CA TYR A 100 -6.16 10.66 1.77
C TYR A 100 -6.85 11.42 0.63
N ASP A 101 -7.86 12.21 0.95
CA ASP A 101 -8.47 13.16 0.00
C ASP A 101 -7.38 14.14 -0.50
N GLY A 102 -7.15 14.20 -1.81
CA GLY A 102 -6.16 15.12 -2.41
C GLY A 102 -6.38 16.59 -2.05
N ALA A 103 -7.60 16.98 -1.71
CA ALA A 103 -7.90 18.32 -1.18
C ALA A 103 -7.20 18.62 0.16
N LEU A 104 -6.81 17.57 0.90
CA LEU A 104 -6.14 17.68 2.20
C LEU A 104 -4.61 17.66 2.10
N LEU A 105 -4.04 17.58 0.91
CA LEU A 105 -2.58 17.51 0.70
C LEU A 105 -1.82 18.55 1.53
N HIS A 106 -2.13 19.82 1.35
CA HIS A 106 -1.37 20.90 2.00
C HIS A 106 -1.49 20.91 3.53
N PRO A 107 -2.68 20.83 4.15
CA PRO A 107 -2.77 20.78 5.62
C PRO A 107 -2.09 19.55 6.22
N LEU A 108 -2.21 18.37 5.59
CA LEU A 108 -1.57 17.15 6.07
C LEU A 108 -0.04 17.20 5.91
N ARG A 109 0.44 17.74 4.79
CA ARG A 109 1.87 17.95 4.52
C ARG A 109 2.48 18.93 5.51
N GLU A 110 1.80 20.04 5.82
CA GLU A 110 2.31 21.00 6.80
C GLU A 110 2.43 20.37 8.21
N ALA A 111 1.46 19.55 8.60
CA ALA A 111 1.55 18.80 9.85
C ALA A 111 2.70 17.77 9.84
N THR A 112 2.95 17.10 8.72
CA THR A 112 4.12 16.23 8.51
C THR A 112 5.41 17.06 8.65
N PHE A 113 5.48 18.22 7.99
CA PHE A 113 6.64 19.12 8.04
C PHE A 113 6.90 19.67 9.44
N ALA A 114 5.87 19.84 10.27
CA ALA A 114 6.06 20.22 11.68
C ALA A 114 6.89 19.16 12.42
N VAL A 115 6.57 17.87 12.23
CA VAL A 115 7.36 16.77 12.81
C VAL A 115 8.80 16.78 12.26
N LEU A 116 8.97 16.98 10.94
CA LEU A 116 10.31 17.04 10.36
C LEU A 116 11.14 18.20 10.92
N ARG A 117 10.54 19.39 11.09
CA ARG A 117 11.24 20.53 11.74
C ARG A 117 11.69 20.20 13.17
N GLU A 118 10.83 19.53 13.94
CA GLU A 118 11.15 19.13 15.32
C GLU A 118 12.29 18.10 15.36
N ARG A 119 12.29 17.14 14.44
CA ARG A 119 13.21 16.00 14.46
C ARG A 119 14.54 16.25 13.75
N ILE A 120 14.53 16.94 12.61
CA ILE A 120 15.70 17.12 11.74
C ILE A 120 16.04 18.59 11.43
N GLY A 121 15.27 19.55 11.97
CA GLY A 121 15.54 20.99 11.83
C GLY A 121 15.31 21.58 10.45
N ARG A 122 14.76 20.81 9.51
CA ARG A 122 14.51 21.24 8.11
C ARG A 122 13.27 20.59 7.56
N VAL A 123 12.80 21.12 6.42
CA VAL A 123 11.74 20.51 5.61
C VAL A 123 12.22 20.42 4.16
N PRO A 124 11.85 19.35 3.44
CA PRO A 124 12.17 19.22 2.03
C PRO A 124 11.31 20.17 1.19
N LYS A 125 11.82 20.53 0.02
CA LYS A 125 11.02 21.16 -1.03
C LYS A 125 10.46 20.05 -1.92
N ILE A 126 9.13 19.90 -1.94
CA ILE A 126 8.44 18.83 -2.64
C ILE A 126 7.36 19.41 -3.54
N ASP A 127 7.26 18.89 -4.76
CA ASP A 127 6.17 19.21 -5.67
C ASP A 127 4.85 18.55 -5.20
N ASP A 128 3.71 19.03 -5.73
CA ASP A 128 2.41 18.46 -5.40
C ASP A 128 2.17 17.19 -6.22
N GLU A 129 2.02 16.06 -5.54
CA GLU A 129 1.75 14.76 -6.12
C GLU A 129 0.27 14.52 -6.44
N THR A 130 -0.64 15.27 -5.80
CA THR A 130 -2.09 15.15 -5.96
C THR A 130 -2.78 16.50 -5.83
N GLU A 131 -4.09 16.52 -6.09
CA GLU A 131 -4.95 17.70 -5.98
C GLU A 131 -6.38 17.28 -5.61
N ALA A 132 -7.25 18.26 -5.34
CA ALA A 132 -8.67 18.01 -5.09
C ALA A 132 -9.33 17.28 -6.27
N GLY A 133 -10.27 16.37 -5.97
CA GLY A 133 -11.04 15.62 -6.96
C GLY A 133 -10.67 14.13 -7.06
N GLU A 134 -9.69 13.68 -6.27
CA GLU A 134 -9.37 12.27 -6.12
C GLU A 134 -9.07 11.91 -4.66
N CYS A 135 -9.30 10.67 -4.28
CA CYS A 135 -8.69 10.09 -3.10
C CYS A 135 -7.30 9.58 -3.50
N TYR A 136 -6.27 10.18 -2.95
CA TYR A 136 -4.89 9.88 -3.34
C TYR A 136 -4.35 8.68 -2.54
N LEU A 137 -3.93 7.63 -3.25
CA LEU A 137 -3.16 6.53 -2.72
C LEU A 137 -1.69 6.95 -2.71
N ASP A 138 -1.20 7.31 -1.53
CA ASP A 138 0.14 7.84 -1.33
C ASP A 138 1.20 6.72 -1.33
N SER A 139 1.05 5.76 -0.43
CA SER A 139 2.05 4.71 -0.26
C SER A 139 1.41 3.34 -0.02
N VAL A 140 2.00 2.30 -0.59
CA VAL A 140 1.68 0.90 -0.30
C VAL A 140 2.95 0.07 -0.19
N GLY A 141 3.07 -0.70 0.89
CA GLY A 141 4.22 -1.56 1.13
C GLY A 141 3.82 -2.90 1.75
N VAL A 142 4.51 -3.95 1.32
CA VAL A 142 4.36 -5.32 1.82
C VAL A 142 5.73 -5.86 2.20
N LEU A 143 5.84 -6.42 3.40
CA LEU A 143 7.08 -7.02 3.88
C LEU A 143 7.58 -8.08 2.91
N PRO A 144 8.90 -8.17 2.67
CA PRO A 144 9.48 -9.04 1.64
C PRO A 144 9.02 -10.49 1.71
N GLU A 145 8.91 -11.05 2.91
CA GLU A 145 8.52 -12.44 3.18
C GLU A 145 7.04 -12.74 2.87
N TYR A 146 6.21 -11.70 2.69
CA TYR A 146 4.79 -11.82 2.35
C TYR A 146 4.47 -11.39 0.91
N ARG A 147 5.50 -11.01 0.12
CA ARG A 147 5.31 -10.66 -1.30
C ARG A 147 4.94 -11.89 -2.13
N GLY A 148 4.35 -11.65 -3.30
CA GLY A 148 3.92 -12.73 -4.19
C GLY A 148 2.66 -13.48 -3.76
N ARG A 149 2.08 -13.15 -2.59
CA ARG A 149 0.88 -13.79 -2.02
C ARG A 149 -0.42 -13.01 -2.26
N GLY A 150 -0.38 -11.93 -3.07
CA GLY A 150 -1.56 -11.10 -3.36
C GLY A 150 -1.88 -10.02 -2.31
N VAL A 151 -1.05 -9.85 -1.26
CA VAL A 151 -1.30 -8.89 -0.15
C VAL A 151 -1.44 -7.46 -0.66
N GLY A 152 -0.54 -6.99 -1.53
CA GLY A 152 -0.59 -5.64 -2.09
C GLY A 152 -1.85 -5.39 -2.90
N GLY A 153 -2.27 -6.33 -3.74
CA GLY A 153 -3.51 -6.23 -4.50
C GLY A 153 -4.74 -6.14 -3.60
N ARG A 154 -4.78 -6.91 -2.50
CA ARG A 154 -5.86 -6.84 -1.50
C ARG A 154 -5.91 -5.50 -0.78
N LEU A 155 -4.76 -4.94 -0.41
CA LEU A 155 -4.68 -3.60 0.20
C LEU A 155 -5.21 -2.53 -0.74
N ILE A 156 -4.77 -2.52 -2.01
CA ILE A 156 -5.19 -1.53 -3.01
C ILE A 156 -6.70 -1.64 -3.28
N GLU A 157 -7.22 -2.86 -3.44
CA GLU A 157 -8.64 -3.07 -3.67
C GLU A 157 -9.49 -2.59 -2.47
N ALA A 158 -9.10 -2.93 -1.23
CA ALA A 158 -9.78 -2.49 -0.02
C ALA A 158 -9.72 -0.96 0.13
N PHE A 159 -8.59 -0.34 -0.22
CA PHE A 159 -8.47 1.12 -0.22
C PHE A 159 -9.42 1.78 -1.23
N CYS A 160 -9.48 1.27 -2.46
CA CYS A 160 -10.41 1.78 -3.47
C CYS A 160 -11.87 1.64 -3.02
N GLN A 161 -12.23 0.48 -2.46
CA GLN A 161 -13.59 0.25 -1.94
C GLN A 161 -13.94 1.23 -0.83
N ARG A 162 -13.02 1.49 0.11
CA ARG A 162 -13.19 2.49 1.17
C ARG A 162 -13.39 3.89 0.58
N ALA A 163 -12.51 4.32 -0.31
CA ALA A 163 -12.58 5.64 -0.94
C ALA A 163 -13.93 5.84 -1.68
N PHE A 164 -14.38 4.84 -2.43
CA PHE A 164 -15.66 4.91 -3.14
C PHE A 164 -16.87 4.91 -2.18
N ALA A 165 -16.79 4.18 -1.05
CA ALA A 165 -17.82 4.20 -0.02
C ALA A 165 -17.88 5.54 0.71
N GLU A 166 -16.76 6.24 0.86
CA GLU A 166 -16.66 7.59 1.41
C GLU A 166 -17.11 8.69 0.43
N GLY A 167 -17.48 8.33 -0.81
CA GLY A 167 -18.06 9.24 -1.80
C GLY A 167 -17.08 9.78 -2.84
N HIS A 168 -15.83 9.33 -2.83
CA HIS A 168 -14.89 9.71 -3.88
C HIS A 168 -15.26 9.06 -5.22
N GLU A 169 -15.16 9.80 -6.31
CA GLU A 169 -15.42 9.30 -7.66
C GLU A 169 -14.18 8.68 -8.31
N ARG A 170 -12.99 8.99 -7.78
CA ARG A 170 -11.71 8.54 -8.31
C ARG A 170 -10.72 8.25 -7.19
N VAL A 171 -9.90 7.21 -7.39
CA VAL A 171 -8.67 6.97 -6.63
C VAL A 171 -7.51 7.25 -7.57
N GLY A 172 -6.60 8.15 -7.17
CA GLY A 172 -5.41 8.52 -7.92
C GLY A 172 -4.14 8.03 -7.25
N LEU A 173 -3.07 7.87 -8.02
CA LEU A 173 -1.71 7.62 -7.55
C LEU A 173 -0.69 8.09 -8.57
N ILE A 174 0.56 8.23 -8.17
CA ILE A 174 1.68 8.39 -9.10
C ILE A 174 2.58 7.16 -9.07
N VAL A 175 3.18 6.83 -10.20
CA VAL A 175 4.16 5.73 -10.32
C VAL A 175 5.30 6.15 -11.23
N ASP A 176 6.53 5.87 -10.81
CA ASP A 176 7.73 6.20 -11.57
C ASP A 176 7.71 5.51 -12.95
N TYR A 177 8.18 6.21 -13.99
CA TYR A 177 8.35 5.65 -15.33
C TYR A 177 9.25 4.42 -15.32
N ASP A 178 10.21 4.38 -14.41
CA ASP A 178 11.18 3.31 -14.27
C ASP A 178 10.67 2.13 -13.42
N ASN A 179 9.38 2.17 -12.98
CA ASN A 179 8.72 1.08 -12.24
C ASN A 179 7.57 0.41 -13.02
N PRO A 180 7.87 -0.25 -14.16
CA PRO A 180 6.84 -0.90 -14.99
C PRO A 180 6.16 -2.09 -14.27
N GLN A 181 6.76 -2.63 -13.22
CA GLN A 181 6.17 -3.72 -12.46
C GLN A 181 4.99 -3.20 -11.60
N ALA A 182 5.17 -2.08 -10.92
CA ALA A 182 4.11 -1.44 -10.15
C ALA A 182 2.99 -0.97 -11.09
N GLU A 183 3.34 -0.35 -12.23
CA GLU A 183 2.35 0.07 -13.22
C GLU A 183 1.49 -1.10 -13.73
N ARG A 184 2.10 -2.26 -14.01
CA ARG A 184 1.34 -3.47 -14.42
C ARG A 184 0.38 -3.92 -13.31
N LEU A 185 0.79 -3.88 -12.05
CA LEU A 185 -0.08 -4.21 -10.93
C LEU A 185 -1.27 -3.26 -10.88
N TYR A 186 -1.05 -1.94 -10.89
CA TYR A 186 -2.13 -0.95 -10.87
C TYR A 186 -3.05 -1.09 -12.08
N SER A 187 -2.50 -1.30 -13.28
CA SER A 187 -3.30 -1.51 -14.50
C SER A 187 -4.19 -2.76 -14.39
N SER A 188 -3.70 -3.84 -13.79
CA SER A 188 -4.48 -5.07 -13.56
C SER A 188 -5.63 -4.86 -12.57
N LEU A 189 -5.52 -3.84 -11.70
CA LEU A 189 -6.54 -3.42 -10.74
C LEU A 189 -7.45 -2.30 -11.28
N GLY A 190 -7.38 -1.99 -12.57
CA GLY A 190 -8.27 -1.06 -13.23
C GLY A 190 -7.81 0.40 -13.25
N PHE A 191 -6.61 0.70 -12.78
CA PHE A 191 -6.03 2.03 -12.93
C PHE A 191 -5.58 2.29 -14.37
N ARG A 192 -5.73 3.53 -14.83
CA ARG A 192 -5.33 3.96 -16.17
C ARG A 192 -4.54 5.25 -16.09
N ARG A 193 -3.56 5.44 -16.98
CA ARG A 193 -2.83 6.70 -17.13
C ARG A 193 -3.78 7.82 -17.50
N VAL A 194 -3.74 8.92 -16.75
CA VAL A 194 -4.53 10.13 -17.01
C VAL A 194 -3.66 11.36 -17.24
N GLY A 195 -2.37 11.28 -16.89
CA GLY A 195 -1.43 12.37 -17.06
C GLY A 195 -0.04 12.02 -16.58
N GLU A 196 0.76 13.07 -16.40
CA GLU A 196 2.12 13.01 -15.87
C GLU A 196 2.27 13.98 -14.71
N ARG A 197 3.15 13.67 -13.78
CA ARG A 197 3.57 14.55 -12.68
C ARG A 197 5.10 14.59 -12.62
N LEU A 198 5.65 15.69 -12.14
CA LEU A 198 7.03 15.78 -11.72
C LEU A 198 7.05 15.66 -10.20
N PHE A 199 7.81 14.70 -9.67
CA PHE A 199 7.90 14.50 -8.23
C PHE A 199 9.32 14.07 -7.85
N PHE A 200 9.95 14.77 -6.92
CA PHE A 200 11.39 14.62 -6.59
C PHE A 200 12.33 14.63 -7.79
N GLY A 201 12.01 15.42 -8.83
CA GLY A 201 12.79 15.50 -10.07
C GLY A 201 12.57 14.32 -11.04
N HIS A 202 11.76 13.34 -10.69
CA HIS A 202 11.41 12.19 -11.52
C HIS A 202 10.10 12.42 -12.27
N ARG A 203 10.00 11.92 -13.50
CA ARG A 203 8.73 11.86 -14.22
C ARG A 203 7.92 10.67 -13.72
N MET A 204 6.69 10.96 -13.31
CA MET A 204 5.73 9.97 -12.81
C MET A 204 4.52 9.90 -13.74
N TRP A 205 4.02 8.70 -14.01
CA TRP A 205 2.68 8.53 -14.52
C TRP A 205 1.67 8.82 -13.43
N HIS A 206 0.71 9.72 -13.72
CA HIS A 206 -0.48 9.86 -12.89
C HIS A 206 -1.52 8.85 -13.39
N LEU A 207 -1.92 7.93 -12.52
CA LEU A 207 -2.92 6.91 -12.80
C LEU A 207 -4.16 7.16 -11.95
N GLN A 208 -5.33 6.91 -12.53
CA GLN A 208 -6.59 6.96 -11.82
C GLN A 208 -7.44 5.70 -12.08
N ARG A 209 -8.20 5.30 -11.06
CA ARG A 209 -9.28 4.33 -11.16
C ARG A 209 -10.59 5.04 -10.78
N ALA A 210 -11.56 5.02 -11.70
CA ALA A 210 -12.88 5.58 -11.46
C ALA A 210 -13.77 4.58 -10.69
N ARG A 211 -14.75 5.12 -9.98
CA ARG A 211 -15.86 4.36 -9.41
C ARG A 211 -16.66 3.72 -10.55
N ALA A 212 -17.00 2.44 -10.40
CA ALA A 212 -17.80 1.70 -11.39
C ALA A 212 -19.28 2.05 -11.30
#